data_ada93fd0c24af10ba372b5466a6e9e59
#
_entry.id   ada93fd0c24af10ba372b5466a6e9e59
#
_cell.length_a   1.000
_cell.length_b   1.000
_cell.length_c   1.000
_cell.angle_alpha   90.00
_cell.angle_beta   90.00
_cell.angle_gamma   90.00
#
_symmetry.space_group_name_H-M   'P 1'
#
loop_
_entity.id
_entity.type
_entity.pdbx_description
1 polymer ?
#
loop_
_entity_poly.entity_id
_entity_poly.type
_entity_poly.pdbx_seq_one_letter_code
_entity_poly.pdbx_strand_id
1 'polypeptide(L)'
;AYHAGLVTKQYIENLARIPVSVEIASEYRYSNPLTDDKTLCIVISQSGETSDTLAALKEAKRHGAKSLAITNVVGSSISREADNTVYTWAGPEISVASTKAYTTQLVAGLLFAVYLGQLNGKMDPALGGEILCGVKSLPTLIHEIFEVDEDMKAFAKHYGFKSDAFFLGRAIDYAVAMEGALKLKEISYIHAEAYAGGELKHGTLALIEEGVPVIALATQEDVYDKMISNIREVKAREAVVIGIGMKGDEELSKHVDHTIYVPRANKFIAPILAVVPLQLLAYYAAITRGADVDKPRNLAKSVTVE
;
A
#
# COMPACT_ATOMS: atom_id res chain seq x y z
N ALA A 1 -0.46 5.09 5.94
CA ALA A 1 -1.35 4.40 6.90
C ALA A 1 -2.73 4.10 6.31
N TYR A 2 -3.40 5.05 5.67
CA TYR A 2 -4.72 4.80 5.05
C TYR A 2 -4.68 3.62 4.06
N HIS A 3 -3.68 3.59 3.17
CA HIS A 3 -3.51 2.49 2.22
C HIS A 3 -3.17 1.16 2.91
N ALA A 4 -2.43 1.20 4.03
CA ALA A 4 -2.22 0.01 4.87
C ALA A 4 -3.54 -0.50 5.46
N GLY A 5 -4.45 0.41 5.84
CA GLY A 5 -5.82 0.08 6.25
C GLY A 5 -6.61 -0.62 5.14
N LEU A 6 -6.53 -0.11 3.88
CA LEU A 6 -7.21 -0.72 2.73
C LEU A 6 -6.69 -2.15 2.45
N VAL A 7 -5.38 -2.37 2.54
CA VAL A 7 -4.78 -3.71 2.40
C VAL A 7 -5.21 -4.61 3.57
N THR A 8 -5.18 -4.09 4.81
CA THR A 8 -5.59 -4.83 6.02
C THR A 8 -7.08 -5.24 5.94
N LYS A 9 -7.94 -4.36 5.42
CA LYS A 9 -9.34 -4.71 5.12
C LYS A 9 -9.43 -5.96 4.26
N GLN A 10 -8.70 -5.98 3.15
CA GLN A 10 -8.70 -7.14 2.24
C GLN A 10 -8.21 -8.42 2.96
N TYR A 11 -7.20 -8.31 3.80
CA TYR A 11 -6.72 -9.44 4.59
C TYR A 11 -7.79 -9.96 5.56
N ILE A 12 -8.42 -9.09 6.34
CA ILE A 12 -9.43 -9.49 7.33
C ILE A 12 -10.67 -10.07 6.64
N GLU A 13 -11.17 -9.42 5.60
CA GLU A 13 -12.37 -9.89 4.87
C GLU A 13 -12.13 -11.25 4.20
N ASN A 14 -10.94 -11.49 3.65
CA ASN A 14 -10.61 -12.76 3.00
C ASN A 14 -10.32 -13.89 4.01
N LEU A 15 -9.57 -13.62 5.07
CA LEU A 15 -9.09 -14.65 6.00
C LEU A 15 -10.04 -14.89 7.17
N ALA A 16 -10.65 -13.83 7.69
CA ALA A 16 -11.50 -13.90 8.87
C ALA A 16 -13.01 -13.80 8.53
N ARG A 17 -13.38 -13.39 7.32
CA ARG A 17 -14.77 -13.18 6.88
C ARG A 17 -15.54 -12.21 7.77
N ILE A 18 -14.85 -11.21 8.29
CA ILE A 18 -15.41 -10.11 9.07
C ILE A 18 -15.48 -8.88 8.16
N PRO A 19 -16.65 -8.21 8.04
CA PRO A 19 -16.77 -6.99 7.24
C PRO A 19 -15.93 -5.87 7.86
N VAL A 20 -15.23 -5.09 7.01
CA VAL A 20 -14.37 -3.97 7.44
C VAL A 20 -14.69 -2.72 6.62
N SER A 21 -14.92 -1.61 7.30
CA SER A 21 -14.90 -0.26 6.71
C SER A 21 -13.54 0.39 6.96
N VAL A 22 -13.06 1.17 6.00
CA VAL A 22 -11.82 1.94 6.16
C VAL A 22 -12.13 3.41 5.90
N GLU A 23 -11.89 4.21 6.90
CA GLU A 23 -12.24 5.63 6.91
C GLU A 23 -10.98 6.50 7.02
N ILE A 24 -11.04 7.69 6.44
CA ILE A 24 -10.03 8.73 6.66
C ILE A 24 -10.33 9.38 8.01
N ALA A 25 -9.36 9.45 8.91
CA ALA A 25 -9.56 9.87 10.29
C ALA A 25 -10.12 11.30 10.41
N SER A 26 -9.67 12.23 9.56
CA SER A 26 -10.19 13.61 9.53
C SER A 26 -11.68 13.67 9.19
N GLU A 27 -12.19 12.74 8.37
CA GLU A 27 -13.58 12.69 7.96
C GLU A 27 -14.45 11.88 8.93
N TYR A 28 -13.90 10.77 9.47
CA TYR A 28 -14.61 9.87 10.38
C TYR A 28 -15.21 10.60 11.57
N ARG A 29 -14.45 11.49 12.22
CA ARG A 29 -14.90 12.21 13.44
C ARG A 29 -16.11 13.13 13.19
N TYR A 30 -16.34 13.55 11.95
CA TYR A 30 -17.42 14.46 11.58
C TYR A 30 -18.59 13.77 10.86
N SER A 31 -18.44 12.49 10.51
CA SER A 31 -19.45 11.74 9.75
C SER A 31 -20.60 11.20 10.58
N ASN A 32 -20.62 11.43 11.91
CA ASN A 32 -21.54 10.78 12.84
C ASN A 32 -21.52 9.24 12.67
N PRO A 33 -20.39 8.59 12.98
CA PRO A 33 -20.13 7.21 12.57
C PRO A 33 -21.11 6.22 13.22
N LEU A 34 -21.51 5.20 12.46
CA LEU A 34 -22.33 4.09 12.91
C LEU A 34 -21.48 3.07 13.69
N THR A 35 -20.86 3.53 14.76
CA THR A 35 -19.95 2.77 15.62
C THR A 35 -20.65 2.49 16.95
N ASP A 36 -20.50 1.29 17.48
CA ASP A 36 -21.13 0.83 18.71
C ASP A 36 -20.18 -0.08 19.53
N ASP A 37 -20.69 -0.68 20.61
CA ASP A 37 -19.98 -1.57 21.51
C ASP A 37 -19.61 -2.95 20.90
N LYS A 38 -20.11 -3.25 19.70
CA LYS A 38 -19.77 -4.45 18.89
C LYS A 38 -18.71 -4.17 17.85
N THR A 39 -18.27 -2.93 17.74
CA THR A 39 -17.29 -2.47 16.77
C THR A 39 -15.88 -2.54 17.37
N LEU A 40 -14.91 -3.07 16.60
CA LEU A 40 -13.48 -2.90 16.86
C LEU A 40 -12.94 -1.80 15.97
N CYS A 41 -12.54 -0.68 16.58
CA CYS A 41 -11.84 0.40 15.88
C CYS A 41 -10.34 0.13 15.85
N ILE A 42 -9.76 -0.04 14.65
CA ILE A 42 -8.32 -0.21 14.46
C ILE A 42 -7.75 1.11 13.92
N VAL A 43 -6.87 1.74 14.67
CA VAL A 43 -6.17 2.94 14.24
C VAL A 43 -4.73 2.62 13.85
N ILE A 44 -4.29 3.13 12.69
CA ILE A 44 -2.96 2.90 12.13
C ILE A 44 -2.23 4.23 12.02
N SER A 45 -1.10 4.37 12.69
CA SER A 45 -0.27 5.58 12.65
C SER A 45 1.20 5.24 12.90
N GLN A 46 2.10 5.66 12.03
CA GLN A 46 3.53 5.41 12.23
C GLN A 46 4.05 6.07 13.52
N SER A 47 3.80 7.35 13.69
CA SER A 47 4.26 8.12 14.86
C SER A 47 3.41 7.89 16.11
N GLY A 48 2.13 7.53 15.93
CA GLY A 48 1.16 7.49 17.01
C GLY A 48 0.81 8.87 17.60
N GLU A 49 1.18 9.96 16.91
CA GLU A 49 0.95 11.35 17.32
C GLU A 49 0.07 12.13 16.33
N THR A 50 -0.48 11.49 15.29
CA THR A 50 -1.34 12.13 14.30
C THR A 50 -2.63 12.62 14.96
N SER A 51 -2.87 13.93 14.95
CA SER A 51 -4.00 14.58 15.65
C SER A 51 -5.35 14.02 15.22
N ASP A 52 -5.62 13.93 13.92
CA ASP A 52 -6.89 13.40 13.40
C ASP A 52 -7.10 11.93 13.80
N THR A 53 -6.05 11.11 13.73
CA THR A 53 -6.15 9.69 14.11
C THR A 53 -6.44 9.52 15.59
N LEU A 54 -5.82 10.34 16.44
CA LEU A 54 -6.11 10.36 17.87
C LEU A 54 -7.55 10.82 18.17
N ALA A 55 -8.02 11.83 17.44
CA ALA A 55 -9.38 12.34 17.58
C ALA A 55 -10.41 11.30 17.10
N ALA A 56 -10.17 10.62 15.98
CA ALA A 56 -11.03 9.54 15.49
C ALA A 56 -11.09 8.37 16.49
N LEU A 57 -9.96 8.00 17.10
CA LEU A 57 -9.91 6.97 18.15
C LEU A 57 -10.80 7.36 19.35
N LYS A 58 -10.68 8.58 19.84
CA LYS A 58 -11.51 9.09 20.95
C LYS A 58 -12.99 9.10 20.59
N GLU A 59 -13.31 9.49 19.36
CA GLU A 59 -14.70 9.49 18.88
C GLU A 59 -15.28 8.06 18.82
N ALA A 60 -14.53 7.08 18.29
CA ALA A 60 -14.96 5.69 18.29
C ALA A 60 -15.19 5.15 19.71
N LYS A 61 -14.29 5.45 20.64
CA LYS A 61 -14.45 5.06 22.06
C LYS A 61 -15.65 5.74 22.72
N ARG A 62 -15.96 6.99 22.37
CA ARG A 62 -17.17 7.70 22.85
C ARG A 62 -18.45 6.97 22.43
N HIS A 63 -18.45 6.31 21.28
CA HIS A 63 -19.54 5.46 20.79
C HIS A 63 -19.51 4.02 21.35
N GLY A 64 -18.58 3.70 22.24
CA GLY A 64 -18.49 2.40 22.91
C GLY A 64 -17.60 1.36 22.23
N ALA A 65 -16.97 1.69 21.09
CA ALA A 65 -16.10 0.76 20.40
C ALA A 65 -14.90 0.33 21.23
N LYS A 66 -14.49 -0.93 21.09
CA LYS A 66 -13.17 -1.38 21.51
C LYS A 66 -12.11 -0.90 20.52
N SER A 67 -10.89 -0.72 21.00
CA SER A 67 -9.86 -0.11 20.17
C SER A 67 -8.54 -0.87 20.16
N LEU A 68 -7.90 -0.90 18.98
CA LEU A 68 -6.58 -1.45 18.73
C LEU A 68 -5.75 -0.40 17.98
N ALA A 69 -4.58 -0.07 18.49
CA ALA A 69 -3.61 0.75 17.77
C ALA A 69 -2.56 -0.12 17.08
N ILE A 70 -2.23 0.20 15.83
CA ILE A 70 -1.03 -0.30 15.14
C ILE A 70 -0.09 0.89 14.97
N THR A 71 1.00 0.94 15.73
CA THR A 71 1.93 2.07 15.74
C THR A 71 3.38 1.62 15.88
N ASN A 72 4.33 2.48 15.49
CA ASN A 72 5.75 2.17 15.61
C ASN A 72 6.38 2.76 16.89
N VAL A 73 5.79 3.82 17.45
CA VAL A 73 6.39 4.54 18.59
C VAL A 73 5.76 4.09 19.91
N VAL A 74 6.59 3.49 20.74
CA VAL A 74 6.20 3.05 22.09
C VAL A 74 5.88 4.26 22.95
N GLY A 75 4.75 4.19 23.68
CA GLY A 75 4.32 5.26 24.57
C GLY A 75 3.78 6.51 23.86
N SER A 76 3.49 6.44 22.57
CA SER A 76 2.83 7.51 21.83
C SER A 76 1.41 7.81 22.34
N SER A 77 0.88 8.97 22.02
CA SER A 77 -0.47 9.40 22.46
C SER A 77 -1.55 8.40 22.06
N ILE A 78 -1.50 7.90 20.81
CA ILE A 78 -2.44 6.89 20.32
C ILE A 78 -2.28 5.56 21.09
N SER A 79 -1.03 5.13 21.37
CA SER A 79 -0.80 3.88 22.10
C SER A 79 -1.24 3.94 23.57
N ARG A 80 -1.25 5.13 24.18
CA ARG A 80 -1.77 5.32 25.54
C ARG A 80 -3.29 5.42 25.58
N GLU A 81 -3.90 5.91 24.51
CA GLU A 81 -5.36 6.09 24.42
C GLU A 81 -6.10 4.79 24.04
N ALA A 82 -5.50 3.95 23.20
CA ALA A 82 -6.10 2.69 22.73
C ALA A 82 -6.18 1.65 23.85
N ASP A 83 -7.19 0.77 23.80
CA ASP A 83 -7.35 -0.32 24.75
C ASP A 83 -6.23 -1.37 24.61
N ASN A 84 -5.75 -1.59 23.39
CA ASN A 84 -4.64 -2.48 23.06
C ASN A 84 -3.76 -1.88 21.98
N THR A 85 -2.49 -2.29 21.93
CA THR A 85 -1.52 -1.78 20.95
C THR A 85 -0.66 -2.92 20.39
N VAL A 86 -0.50 -2.91 19.07
CA VAL A 86 0.49 -3.68 18.32
C VAL A 86 1.59 -2.74 17.85
N TYR A 87 2.83 -2.98 18.26
CA TYR A 87 3.98 -2.22 17.81
C TYR A 87 4.64 -2.87 16.61
N THR A 88 4.90 -2.09 15.56
CA THR A 88 5.48 -2.60 14.30
C THR A 88 6.97 -2.86 14.38
N TRP A 89 7.67 -2.28 15.36
CA TRP A 89 9.11 -2.43 15.60
C TRP A 89 9.99 -2.13 14.37
N ALA A 90 9.55 -1.21 13.50
CA ALA A 90 10.28 -0.82 12.30
C ALA A 90 11.58 -0.01 12.59
N GLY A 91 11.84 0.32 13.84
CA GLY A 91 12.89 1.26 14.21
C GLY A 91 12.56 2.70 13.78
N PRO A 92 13.49 3.64 13.94
CA PRO A 92 13.28 5.04 13.57
C PRO A 92 13.06 5.19 12.05
N GLU A 93 11.97 5.80 11.64
CA GLU A 93 11.71 6.22 10.25
C GLU A 93 12.14 7.67 10.09
N ILE A 94 13.27 7.89 9.43
CA ILE A 94 13.89 9.23 9.32
C ILE A 94 13.23 10.06 8.22
N SER A 95 13.05 9.47 7.04
CA SER A 95 12.43 10.14 5.90
C SER A 95 10.98 10.53 6.18
N VAL A 96 10.55 11.67 5.68
CA VAL A 96 9.15 12.12 5.74
C VAL A 96 8.24 11.12 5.04
N ALA A 97 8.59 10.69 3.83
CA ALA A 97 7.89 9.65 3.10
C ALA A 97 8.16 8.27 3.74
N SER A 98 7.16 7.68 4.35
CA SER A 98 7.29 6.39 5.03
C SER A 98 7.47 5.24 4.04
N THR A 99 8.47 4.37 4.26
CA THR A 99 8.73 3.16 3.48
C THR A 99 8.63 1.91 4.35
N LYS A 100 9.62 1.62 5.19
CA LYS A 100 9.61 0.45 6.09
C LYS A 100 8.45 0.47 7.10
N ALA A 101 8.02 1.66 7.54
CA ALA A 101 6.87 1.76 8.43
C ALA A 101 5.58 1.28 7.74
N TYR A 102 5.40 1.58 6.46
CA TYR A 102 4.26 1.06 5.69
C TYR A 102 4.33 -0.46 5.54
N THR A 103 5.47 -1.00 5.11
CA THR A 103 5.63 -2.47 4.94
C THR A 103 5.39 -3.23 6.25
N THR A 104 5.88 -2.70 7.39
CA THR A 104 5.62 -3.31 8.70
C THR A 104 4.17 -3.17 9.17
N GLN A 105 3.46 -2.11 8.77
CA GLN A 105 2.02 -2.00 8.98
C GLN A 105 1.25 -3.07 8.19
N LEU A 106 1.65 -3.37 6.95
CA LEU A 106 1.07 -4.47 6.17
C LEU A 106 1.28 -5.82 6.86
N VAL A 107 2.49 -6.07 7.35
CA VAL A 107 2.80 -7.30 8.11
C VAL A 107 1.94 -7.41 9.36
N ALA A 108 1.83 -6.33 10.14
CA ALA A 108 1.00 -6.30 11.35
C ALA A 108 -0.49 -6.56 11.03
N GLY A 109 -1.00 -5.92 9.97
CA GLY A 109 -2.37 -6.14 9.47
C GLY A 109 -2.61 -7.59 9.02
N LEU A 110 -1.66 -8.19 8.30
CA LEU A 110 -1.74 -9.58 7.86
C LEU A 110 -1.73 -10.55 9.05
N LEU A 111 -0.80 -10.38 10.00
CA LEU A 111 -0.73 -11.22 11.20
C LEU A 111 -2.01 -11.10 12.03
N PHE A 112 -2.57 -9.90 12.14
CA PHE A 112 -3.84 -9.69 12.83
C PHE A 112 -5.01 -10.38 12.11
N ALA A 113 -5.06 -10.32 10.78
CA ALA A 113 -6.07 -11.02 9.99
C ALA A 113 -5.97 -12.55 10.11
N VAL A 114 -4.74 -13.09 10.14
CA VAL A 114 -4.48 -14.52 10.41
C VAL A 114 -5.00 -14.90 11.80
N TYR A 115 -4.67 -14.10 12.82
CA TYR A 115 -5.15 -14.31 14.20
C TYR A 115 -6.68 -14.34 14.27
N LEU A 116 -7.35 -13.36 13.68
CA LEU A 116 -8.81 -13.29 13.64
C LEU A 116 -9.42 -14.48 12.87
N GLY A 117 -8.82 -14.85 11.74
CA GLY A 117 -9.29 -15.99 10.94
C GLY A 117 -9.19 -17.33 11.69
N GLN A 118 -8.12 -17.52 12.46
CA GLN A 118 -7.97 -18.69 13.35
C GLN A 118 -8.96 -18.64 14.50
N LEU A 119 -9.10 -17.50 15.15
CA LEU A 119 -9.96 -17.33 16.32
C LEU A 119 -11.43 -17.64 16.00
N ASN A 120 -11.93 -17.22 14.85
CA ASN A 120 -13.32 -17.46 14.44
C ASN A 120 -13.52 -18.74 13.59
N GLY A 121 -12.47 -19.54 13.41
CA GLY A 121 -12.53 -20.82 12.69
C GLY A 121 -12.87 -20.69 11.19
N LYS A 122 -12.60 -19.53 10.57
CA LYS A 122 -12.88 -19.28 9.16
C LYS A 122 -11.69 -19.51 8.24
N MET A 123 -10.50 -19.60 8.78
CA MET A 123 -9.27 -19.82 8.04
C MET A 123 -8.80 -21.26 8.11
N ASP A 124 -8.39 -21.80 6.95
CA ASP A 124 -7.69 -23.09 6.91
C ASP A 124 -6.35 -22.97 7.67
N PRO A 125 -6.08 -23.86 8.66
CA PRO A 125 -4.81 -23.87 9.38
C PRO A 125 -3.57 -24.03 8.48
N ALA A 126 -3.70 -24.78 7.37
CA ALA A 126 -2.60 -24.97 6.42
C ALA A 126 -2.26 -23.65 5.71
N LEU A 127 -3.27 -22.89 5.26
CA LEU A 127 -3.09 -21.54 4.69
C LEU A 127 -2.45 -20.59 5.72
N GLY A 128 -2.89 -20.67 6.99
CA GLY A 128 -2.30 -19.88 8.07
C GLY A 128 -0.81 -20.17 8.25
N GLY A 129 -0.42 -21.44 8.23
CA GLY A 129 0.97 -21.87 8.28
C GLY A 129 1.78 -21.37 7.08
N GLU A 130 1.25 -21.46 5.88
CA GLU A 130 1.87 -20.94 4.65
C GLU A 130 2.12 -19.44 4.74
N ILE A 131 1.12 -18.65 5.15
CA ILE A 131 1.26 -17.19 5.31
C ILE A 131 2.34 -16.85 6.34
N LEU A 132 2.36 -17.53 7.50
CA LEU A 132 3.37 -17.30 8.54
C LEU A 132 4.79 -17.66 8.07
N CYS A 133 4.94 -18.72 7.29
CA CYS A 133 6.21 -19.04 6.62
C CYS A 133 6.61 -17.95 5.63
N GLY A 134 5.67 -17.46 4.83
CA GLY A 134 5.89 -16.35 3.90
C GLY A 134 6.35 -15.07 4.62
N VAL A 135 5.72 -14.72 5.74
CA VAL A 135 6.14 -13.57 6.57
C VAL A 135 7.58 -13.73 7.06
N LYS A 136 7.96 -14.92 7.52
CA LYS A 136 9.34 -15.20 7.95
C LYS A 136 10.36 -15.09 6.82
N SER A 137 9.96 -15.36 5.59
CA SER A 137 10.81 -15.30 4.40
C SER A 137 10.93 -13.88 3.82
N LEU A 138 10.10 -12.91 4.25
CA LEU A 138 10.09 -11.54 3.70
C LEU A 138 11.47 -10.88 3.65
N PRO A 139 12.35 -10.98 4.67
CA PRO A 139 13.66 -10.35 4.57
C PRO A 139 14.48 -10.85 3.38
N THR A 140 14.48 -12.15 3.12
CA THR A 140 15.18 -12.75 1.98
C THR A 140 14.51 -12.34 0.66
N LEU A 141 13.18 -12.44 0.57
CA LEU A 141 12.44 -12.09 -0.63
C LEU A 141 12.57 -10.60 -0.98
N ILE A 142 12.56 -9.71 0.01
CA ILE A 142 12.79 -8.28 -0.23
C ILE A 142 14.24 -8.03 -0.69
N HIS A 143 15.20 -8.76 -0.15
CA HIS A 143 16.59 -8.63 -0.59
C HIS A 143 16.77 -8.99 -2.07
N GLU A 144 16.06 -10.02 -2.55
CA GLU A 144 16.05 -10.39 -3.96
C GLU A 144 15.50 -9.29 -4.88
N ILE A 145 14.58 -8.44 -4.37
CA ILE A 145 14.03 -7.33 -5.16
C ILE A 145 15.11 -6.26 -5.43
N PHE A 146 16.10 -6.11 -4.55
CA PHE A 146 17.17 -5.15 -4.79
C PHE A 146 18.10 -5.56 -5.95
N GLU A 147 18.01 -6.79 -6.46
CA GLU A 147 18.71 -7.21 -7.66
C GLU A 147 18.21 -6.49 -8.93
N VAL A 148 16.94 -6.00 -8.92
CA VAL A 148 16.34 -5.20 -10.01
C VAL A 148 16.58 -3.69 -9.88
N ASP A 149 17.45 -3.26 -8.97
CA ASP A 149 17.70 -1.85 -8.64
C ASP A 149 18.16 -1.04 -9.86
N GLU A 150 19.03 -1.59 -10.70
CA GLU A 150 19.52 -0.92 -11.90
C GLU A 150 18.41 -0.71 -12.94
N ASP A 151 17.45 -1.63 -13.06
CA ASP A 151 16.31 -1.48 -13.96
C ASP A 151 15.41 -0.31 -13.50
N MET A 152 15.17 -0.21 -12.18
CA MET A 152 14.41 0.90 -11.58
C MET A 152 15.08 2.24 -11.81
N LYS A 153 16.39 2.29 -11.64
CA LYS A 153 17.20 3.47 -11.85
C LYS A 153 17.22 3.91 -13.33
N ALA A 154 17.40 2.97 -14.25
CA ALA A 154 17.35 3.23 -15.69
C ALA A 154 15.96 3.78 -16.08
N PHE A 155 14.88 3.16 -15.60
CA PHE A 155 13.54 3.60 -15.84
C PHE A 155 13.28 5.00 -15.28
N ALA A 156 13.61 5.25 -14.03
CA ALA A 156 13.43 6.56 -13.39
C ALA A 156 14.22 7.66 -14.12
N LYS A 157 15.42 7.35 -14.61
CA LYS A 157 16.23 8.26 -15.43
C LYS A 157 15.54 8.62 -16.74
N HIS A 158 14.86 7.67 -17.37
CA HIS A 158 14.19 7.89 -18.65
C HIS A 158 12.85 8.65 -18.48
N TYR A 159 12.07 8.31 -17.47
CA TYR A 159 10.71 8.83 -17.27
C TYR A 159 10.57 9.80 -16.09
N GLY A 160 11.58 9.97 -15.25
CA GLY A 160 11.53 10.81 -14.06
C GLY A 160 11.30 12.31 -14.32
N PHE A 161 11.36 12.76 -15.56
CA PHE A 161 11.04 14.14 -15.94
C PHE A 161 9.61 14.34 -16.47
N LYS A 162 8.81 13.27 -16.59
CA LYS A 162 7.38 13.40 -16.94
C LYS A 162 6.63 14.13 -15.82
N SER A 163 5.60 14.89 -16.19
CA SER A 163 4.77 15.64 -15.23
C SER A 163 3.77 14.74 -14.51
N ASP A 164 3.31 13.71 -15.20
CA ASP A 164 2.20 12.86 -14.77
C ASP A 164 2.58 11.38 -14.86
N ALA A 165 1.99 10.58 -13.97
CA ALA A 165 2.10 9.13 -13.98
C ALA A 165 0.83 8.49 -13.43
N PHE A 166 0.41 7.36 -14.00
CA PHE A 166 -0.75 6.62 -13.54
C PHE A 166 -0.35 5.28 -12.97
N PHE A 167 -1.04 4.88 -11.91
CA PHE A 167 -0.84 3.59 -11.27
C PHE A 167 -2.13 2.78 -11.37
N LEU A 168 -2.02 1.53 -11.77
CA LEU A 168 -3.17 0.65 -11.94
C LEU A 168 -3.03 -0.59 -11.08
N GLY A 169 -4.13 -0.99 -10.47
CA GLY A 169 -4.23 -2.24 -9.74
C GLY A 169 -5.65 -2.77 -9.72
N ARG A 170 -5.81 -4.02 -9.33
CA ARG A 170 -7.11 -4.63 -9.05
C ARG A 170 -7.09 -5.33 -7.71
N ALA A 171 -8.23 -5.38 -7.05
CA ALA A 171 -8.35 -5.94 -5.70
C ALA A 171 -7.31 -5.32 -4.77
N ILE A 172 -6.52 -6.14 -4.08
CA ILE A 172 -5.51 -5.66 -3.13
C ILE A 172 -4.38 -4.85 -3.80
N ASP A 173 -4.05 -5.17 -5.06
CA ASP A 173 -3.03 -4.43 -5.82
C ASP A 173 -3.42 -2.97 -6.06
N TYR A 174 -4.72 -2.64 -6.08
CA TYR A 174 -5.15 -1.24 -6.17
C TYR A 174 -4.72 -0.42 -4.95
N ALA A 175 -4.86 -0.97 -3.75
CA ALA A 175 -4.41 -0.29 -2.53
C ALA A 175 -2.88 -0.11 -2.49
N VAL A 176 -2.12 -1.06 -3.04
CA VAL A 176 -0.66 -0.96 -3.21
C VAL A 176 -0.30 0.08 -4.28
N ALA A 177 -1.03 0.12 -5.39
CA ALA A 177 -0.87 1.14 -6.43
C ALA A 177 -1.09 2.56 -5.88
N MET A 178 -2.10 2.75 -5.01
CA MET A 178 -2.32 4.03 -4.32
C MET A 178 -1.12 4.45 -3.47
N GLU A 179 -0.48 3.51 -2.76
CA GLU A 179 0.74 3.81 -1.99
C GLU A 179 1.91 4.17 -2.90
N GLY A 180 2.09 3.45 -4.03
CA GLY A 180 3.11 3.78 -5.02
C GLY A 180 2.94 5.19 -5.59
N ALA A 181 1.73 5.55 -6.00
CA ALA A 181 1.40 6.88 -6.48
C ALA A 181 1.67 7.96 -5.40
N LEU A 182 1.32 7.67 -4.14
CA LEU A 182 1.61 8.56 -3.02
C LEU A 182 3.11 8.77 -2.84
N LYS A 183 3.91 7.71 -2.84
CA LYS A 183 5.39 7.81 -2.71
C LYS A 183 5.99 8.63 -3.84
N LEU A 184 5.56 8.39 -5.07
CA LEU A 184 6.06 9.13 -6.22
C LEU A 184 5.76 10.63 -6.09
N LYS A 185 4.52 11.02 -5.79
CA LYS A 185 4.16 12.45 -5.66
C LYS A 185 4.84 13.14 -4.48
N GLU A 186 5.00 12.45 -3.33
CA GLU A 186 5.58 13.03 -2.11
C GLU A 186 7.02 13.48 -2.30
N ILE A 187 7.87 12.68 -2.98
CA ILE A 187 9.31 12.92 -3.02
C ILE A 187 9.83 13.37 -4.39
N SER A 188 9.15 13.02 -5.48
CA SER A 188 9.56 13.46 -6.83
C SER A 188 8.77 14.64 -7.38
N TYR A 189 7.65 14.99 -6.74
CA TYR A 189 6.71 16.04 -7.17
C TYR A 189 6.08 15.78 -8.53
N ILE A 190 6.08 14.55 -9.02
CA ILE A 190 5.33 14.12 -10.20
C ILE A 190 3.87 13.96 -9.77
N HIS A 191 2.94 14.53 -10.55
CA HIS A 191 1.53 14.27 -10.32
C HIS A 191 1.23 12.80 -10.61
N ALA A 192 0.89 12.05 -9.59
CA ALA A 192 0.68 10.62 -9.68
C ALA A 192 -0.65 10.23 -9.06
N GLU A 193 -1.45 9.48 -9.80
CA GLU A 193 -2.75 8.98 -9.35
C GLU A 193 -2.86 7.48 -9.56
N ALA A 194 -3.63 6.82 -8.69
CA ALA A 194 -3.90 5.40 -8.78
C ALA A 194 -5.38 5.14 -9.04
N TYR A 195 -5.65 4.17 -9.91
CA TYR A 195 -7.01 3.78 -10.27
C TYR A 195 -7.20 2.27 -10.18
N ALA A 196 -8.38 1.86 -9.77
CA ALA A 196 -8.82 0.50 -10.00
C ALA A 196 -8.93 0.29 -11.52
N GLY A 197 -8.24 -0.72 -12.07
CA GLY A 197 -8.14 -0.90 -13.51
C GLY A 197 -9.50 -0.95 -14.23
N GLY A 198 -10.55 -1.45 -13.56
CA GLY A 198 -11.91 -1.45 -14.10
C GLY A 198 -12.53 -0.06 -14.28
N GLU A 199 -12.08 0.92 -13.50
CA GLU A 199 -12.63 2.28 -13.49
C GLU A 199 -12.00 3.21 -14.53
N LEU A 200 -10.98 2.75 -15.26
CA LEU A 200 -10.32 3.55 -16.31
C LEU A 200 -11.30 4.15 -17.32
N LYS A 201 -12.31 3.38 -17.72
CA LYS A 201 -13.31 3.77 -18.72
C LYS A 201 -14.25 4.88 -18.26
N HIS A 202 -14.29 5.15 -16.98
CA HIS A 202 -15.19 6.13 -16.38
C HIS A 202 -14.58 7.54 -16.26
N GLY A 203 -13.57 7.85 -17.11
CA GLY A 203 -12.98 9.18 -17.19
C GLY A 203 -11.47 9.17 -17.43
N THR A 204 -10.73 8.40 -16.66
CA THR A 204 -9.25 8.42 -16.62
C THR A 204 -8.60 8.11 -17.97
N LEU A 205 -9.21 7.27 -18.81
CA LEU A 205 -8.70 6.99 -20.16
C LEU A 205 -8.58 8.25 -21.05
N ALA A 206 -9.31 9.32 -20.75
CA ALA A 206 -9.19 10.60 -21.46
C ALA A 206 -7.84 11.29 -21.21
N LEU A 207 -7.13 10.92 -20.13
CA LEU A 207 -5.82 11.47 -19.76
C LEU A 207 -4.65 10.62 -20.26
N ILE A 208 -4.93 9.45 -20.83
CA ILE A 208 -3.91 8.55 -21.35
C ILE A 208 -3.59 8.95 -22.80
N GLU A 209 -2.39 9.40 -23.00
CA GLU A 209 -1.83 9.83 -24.29
C GLU A 209 -0.45 9.21 -24.53
N GLU A 210 0.11 9.41 -25.72
CA GLU A 210 1.41 8.88 -26.12
C GLU A 210 2.51 9.19 -25.10
N GLY A 211 3.20 8.17 -24.66
CA GLY A 211 4.36 8.27 -23.78
C GLY A 211 4.05 8.57 -22.32
N VAL A 212 2.78 8.62 -21.92
CA VAL A 212 2.39 8.73 -20.49
C VAL A 212 2.81 7.46 -19.74
N PRO A 213 3.55 7.58 -18.62
CA PRO A 213 3.92 6.44 -17.81
C PRO A 213 2.72 5.85 -17.06
N VAL A 214 2.53 4.55 -17.21
CA VAL A 214 1.52 3.77 -16.47
C VAL A 214 2.20 2.62 -15.75
N ILE A 215 2.10 2.58 -14.43
CA ILE A 215 2.63 1.52 -13.59
C ILE A 215 1.47 0.57 -13.24
N ALA A 216 1.53 -0.66 -13.72
CA ALA A 216 0.44 -1.64 -13.61
C ALA A 216 0.86 -2.81 -12.73
N LEU A 217 0.13 -3.05 -11.64
CA LEU A 217 0.35 -4.17 -10.73
C LEU A 217 -0.52 -5.36 -11.16
N ALA A 218 0.12 -6.50 -11.39
CA ALA A 218 -0.49 -7.75 -11.86
C ALA A 218 -0.02 -8.95 -11.01
N THR A 219 -0.08 -8.80 -9.67
CA THR A 219 0.41 -9.83 -8.73
C THR A 219 -0.69 -10.77 -8.23
N GLN A 220 -1.98 -10.49 -8.55
CA GLN A 220 -3.11 -11.23 -8.05
C GLN A 220 -3.69 -12.14 -9.14
N GLU A 221 -3.51 -13.46 -8.99
CA GLU A 221 -3.95 -14.46 -9.97
C GLU A 221 -5.46 -14.39 -10.23
N ASP A 222 -6.28 -14.16 -9.20
CA ASP A 222 -7.76 -14.14 -9.29
C ASP A 222 -8.31 -13.04 -10.25
N VAL A 223 -7.50 -12.00 -10.53
CA VAL A 223 -7.89 -10.87 -11.38
C VAL A 223 -6.87 -10.55 -12.48
N TYR A 224 -5.94 -11.47 -12.71
CA TYR A 224 -4.81 -11.31 -13.63
C TYR A 224 -5.29 -10.99 -15.06
N ASP A 225 -6.16 -11.80 -15.65
CA ASP A 225 -6.66 -11.59 -17.01
C ASP A 225 -7.37 -10.23 -17.17
N LYS A 226 -8.03 -9.80 -16.10
CA LYS A 226 -8.69 -8.48 -16.08
C LYS A 226 -7.66 -7.35 -16.06
N MET A 227 -6.54 -7.55 -15.36
CA MET A 227 -5.44 -6.59 -15.33
C MET A 227 -4.75 -6.50 -16.69
N ILE A 228 -4.45 -7.64 -17.34
CA ILE A 228 -3.92 -7.68 -18.71
C ILE A 228 -4.85 -6.95 -19.70
N SER A 229 -6.17 -7.12 -19.57
CA SER A 229 -7.13 -6.38 -20.40
C SER A 229 -7.00 -4.86 -20.18
N ASN A 230 -6.85 -4.39 -18.95
CA ASN A 230 -6.68 -2.96 -18.67
C ASN A 230 -5.33 -2.43 -19.15
N ILE A 231 -4.27 -3.22 -19.08
CA ILE A 231 -2.97 -2.88 -19.67
C ILE A 231 -3.11 -2.66 -21.18
N ARG A 232 -3.79 -3.56 -21.87
CA ARG A 232 -4.05 -3.41 -23.33
C ARG A 232 -4.85 -2.14 -23.66
N GLU A 233 -5.75 -1.72 -22.80
CA GLU A 233 -6.54 -0.49 -23.00
C GLU A 233 -5.68 0.77 -22.98
N VAL A 234 -4.71 0.86 -22.06
CA VAL A 234 -3.79 2.01 -22.00
C VAL A 234 -2.71 1.89 -23.08
N LYS A 235 -2.25 0.69 -23.40
CA LYS A 235 -1.31 0.45 -24.52
C LYS A 235 -1.90 0.85 -25.87
N ALA A 236 -3.20 0.63 -26.10
CA ALA A 236 -3.89 1.08 -27.31
C ALA A 236 -3.94 2.61 -27.48
N ARG A 237 -3.53 3.35 -26.43
CA ARG A 237 -3.39 4.83 -26.43
C ARG A 237 -1.93 5.24 -26.32
N GLU A 238 -1.03 4.34 -26.64
CA GLU A 238 0.41 4.58 -26.73
C GLU A 238 1.07 4.98 -25.39
N ALA A 239 0.42 4.64 -24.26
CA ALA A 239 1.04 4.74 -22.95
C ALA A 239 2.31 3.87 -22.87
N VAL A 240 3.27 4.32 -22.08
CA VAL A 240 4.43 3.50 -21.70
C VAL A 240 4.11 2.77 -20.42
N VAL A 241 4.01 1.44 -20.49
CA VAL A 241 3.57 0.62 -19.38
C VAL A 241 4.71 -0.14 -18.74
N ILE A 242 4.81 0.01 -17.41
CA ILE A 242 5.63 -0.84 -16.55
C ILE A 242 4.71 -1.83 -15.86
N GLY A 243 4.89 -3.11 -16.11
CA GLY A 243 4.19 -4.16 -15.42
C GLY A 243 4.98 -4.67 -14.20
N ILE A 244 4.34 -4.73 -13.05
CA ILE A 244 4.88 -5.40 -11.86
C ILE A 244 4.15 -6.72 -11.71
N GLY A 245 4.88 -7.82 -11.91
CA GLY A 245 4.36 -9.19 -11.84
C GLY A 245 5.20 -10.08 -10.93
N MET A 246 4.82 -11.34 -10.83
CA MET A 246 5.58 -12.34 -10.07
C MET A 246 6.61 -13.06 -10.95
N LYS A 247 7.75 -13.39 -10.39
CA LYS A 247 8.80 -14.17 -11.06
C LYS A 247 8.21 -15.48 -11.64
N GLY A 248 8.48 -15.71 -12.92
CA GLY A 248 7.95 -16.85 -13.68
C GLY A 248 6.65 -16.52 -14.46
N ASP A 249 6.19 -15.29 -14.46
CA ASP A 249 5.12 -14.81 -15.33
C ASP A 249 5.72 -14.40 -16.70
N GLU A 250 5.53 -15.25 -17.69
CA GLU A 250 6.01 -15.00 -19.07
C GLU A 250 4.96 -14.26 -19.93
N GLU A 251 3.73 -14.13 -19.43
CA GLU A 251 2.65 -13.49 -20.19
C GLU A 251 2.71 -11.97 -20.05
N LEU A 252 2.96 -11.44 -18.86
CA LEU A 252 2.97 -10.00 -18.59
C LEU A 252 3.91 -9.24 -19.55
N SER A 253 5.11 -9.78 -19.77
CA SER A 253 6.14 -9.17 -20.64
C SER A 253 5.70 -8.98 -22.08
N LYS A 254 4.69 -9.72 -22.56
CA LYS A 254 4.15 -9.59 -23.93
C LYS A 254 3.22 -8.37 -24.08
N HIS A 255 2.82 -7.76 -22.98
CA HIS A 255 1.78 -6.71 -22.94
C HIS A 255 2.27 -5.37 -22.44
N VAL A 256 3.49 -5.29 -21.91
CA VAL A 256 4.06 -4.07 -21.31
C VAL A 256 5.38 -3.70 -21.98
N ASP A 257 5.84 -2.48 -21.80
CA ASP A 257 7.13 -2.03 -22.34
C ASP A 257 8.30 -2.45 -21.44
N HIS A 258 8.05 -2.47 -20.12
CA HIS A 258 9.03 -2.88 -19.13
C HIS A 258 8.35 -3.77 -18.10
N THR A 259 9.04 -4.82 -17.67
CA THR A 259 8.54 -5.76 -16.67
C THR A 259 9.47 -5.77 -15.47
N ILE A 260 8.90 -5.70 -14.29
CA ILE A 260 9.58 -5.87 -13.02
C ILE A 260 8.97 -7.06 -12.32
N TYR A 261 9.81 -8.02 -11.98
CA TYR A 261 9.35 -9.21 -11.28
C TYR A 261 9.73 -9.17 -9.81
N VAL A 262 8.71 -9.30 -8.95
CA VAL A 262 8.91 -9.61 -7.53
C VAL A 262 8.98 -11.13 -7.33
N PRO A 263 9.65 -11.63 -6.29
CA PRO A 263 9.70 -13.06 -5.99
C PRO A 263 8.31 -13.67 -5.90
N ARG A 264 8.15 -14.91 -6.37
CA ARG A 264 6.87 -15.61 -6.28
C ARG A 264 6.52 -15.89 -4.82
N ALA A 265 5.33 -15.52 -4.41
CA ALA A 265 4.84 -15.66 -3.05
C ALA A 265 3.32 -15.89 -3.03
N ASN A 266 2.80 -16.29 -1.87
CA ASN A 266 1.36 -16.35 -1.63
C ASN A 266 0.71 -14.98 -1.88
N LYS A 267 -0.52 -14.97 -2.40
CA LYS A 267 -1.27 -13.75 -2.74
C LYS A 267 -1.42 -12.74 -1.60
N PHE A 268 -1.33 -13.17 -0.34
CA PHE A 268 -1.36 -12.28 0.82
C PHE A 268 0.02 -11.68 1.17
N ILE A 269 1.11 -12.32 0.71
CA ILE A 269 2.49 -11.82 0.84
C ILE A 269 2.83 -10.86 -0.32
N ALA A 270 2.30 -11.14 -1.51
CA ALA A 270 2.58 -10.37 -2.73
C ALA A 270 2.43 -8.85 -2.57
N PRO A 271 1.42 -8.28 -1.88
CA PRO A 271 1.29 -6.84 -1.67
C PRO A 271 2.48 -6.20 -0.95
N ILE A 272 3.09 -6.95 -0.01
CA ILE A 272 4.26 -6.49 0.76
C ILE A 272 5.50 -6.44 -0.13
N LEU A 273 5.62 -7.37 -1.07
CA LEU A 273 6.71 -7.41 -2.04
C LEU A 273 6.51 -6.37 -3.16
N ALA A 274 5.29 -6.23 -3.65
CA ALA A 274 4.96 -5.36 -4.78
C ALA A 274 5.16 -3.86 -4.47
N VAL A 275 5.07 -3.43 -3.22
CA VAL A 275 5.31 -2.03 -2.86
C VAL A 275 6.79 -1.65 -2.93
N VAL A 276 7.71 -2.60 -2.76
CA VAL A 276 9.16 -2.31 -2.69
C VAL A 276 9.68 -1.70 -4.00
N PRO A 277 9.44 -2.27 -5.19
CA PRO A 277 9.85 -1.63 -6.45
C PRO A 277 9.18 -0.28 -6.68
N LEU A 278 7.96 -0.04 -6.16
CA LEU A 278 7.32 1.28 -6.24
C LEU A 278 8.04 2.31 -5.38
N GLN A 279 8.52 1.92 -4.20
CA GLN A 279 9.34 2.77 -3.34
C GLN A 279 10.69 3.10 -4.00
N LEU A 280 11.34 2.12 -4.64
CA LEU A 280 12.57 2.33 -5.40
C LEU A 280 12.34 3.26 -6.60
N LEU A 281 11.25 3.07 -7.34
CA LEU A 281 10.88 3.96 -8.44
C LEU A 281 10.74 5.40 -7.98
N ALA A 282 10.00 5.64 -6.90
CA ALA A 282 9.82 6.97 -6.34
C ALA A 282 11.16 7.59 -5.90
N TYR A 283 12.01 6.80 -5.24
CA TYR A 283 13.34 7.21 -4.80
C TYR A 283 14.22 7.65 -5.97
N TYR A 284 14.34 6.82 -7.02
CA TYR A 284 15.17 7.17 -8.18
C TYR A 284 14.58 8.31 -9.02
N ALA A 285 13.26 8.41 -9.13
CA ALA A 285 12.62 9.56 -9.77
C ALA A 285 12.94 10.86 -9.03
N ALA A 286 12.92 10.85 -7.69
CA ALA A 286 13.29 12.00 -6.88
C ALA A 286 14.76 12.41 -7.07
N ILE A 287 15.68 11.45 -7.04
CA ILE A 287 17.12 11.71 -7.29
C ILE A 287 17.34 12.29 -8.69
N THR A 288 16.70 11.70 -9.71
CA THR A 288 16.81 12.18 -11.10
C THR A 288 16.33 13.63 -11.24
N ARG A 289 15.36 14.04 -10.44
CA ARG A 289 14.84 15.41 -10.39
C ARG A 289 15.61 16.34 -9.46
N GLY A 290 16.65 15.83 -8.76
CA GLY A 290 17.42 16.62 -7.79
C GLY A 290 16.64 16.97 -6.52
N ALA A 291 15.59 16.21 -6.18
CA ALA A 291 14.77 16.40 -5.00
C ALA A 291 15.40 15.74 -3.76
N ASP A 292 15.19 16.32 -2.58
CA ASP A 292 15.57 15.71 -1.32
C ASP A 292 14.59 14.58 -0.95
N VAL A 293 15.07 13.35 -0.94
CA VAL A 293 14.24 12.16 -0.69
C VAL A 293 13.81 12.03 0.77
N ASP A 294 14.55 12.61 1.70
CA ASP A 294 14.27 12.52 3.13
C ASP A 294 13.43 13.68 3.64
N LYS A 295 13.61 14.86 3.04
CA LYS A 295 12.96 16.11 3.46
C LYS A 295 12.30 16.78 2.27
N PRO A 296 11.23 16.19 1.71
CA PRO A 296 10.50 16.79 0.60
C PRO A 296 9.87 18.13 1.02
N ARG A 297 9.78 19.05 0.07
CA ARG A 297 9.20 20.38 0.31
C ARG A 297 7.76 20.27 0.79
N ASN A 298 7.34 21.21 1.66
CA ASN A 298 5.97 21.39 2.11
C ASN A 298 5.35 20.21 2.90
N LEU A 299 6.15 19.21 3.28
CA LEU A 299 5.69 18.08 4.06
C LEU A 299 6.41 18.00 5.41
N ALA A 300 5.72 17.47 6.40
CA ALA A 300 6.24 17.18 7.73
C ALA A 300 6.13 15.70 8.05
N LYS A 301 7.05 15.17 8.87
CA LYS A 301 7.08 13.74 9.26
C LYS A 301 5.82 13.31 10.00
N SER A 302 5.27 14.18 10.84
CA SER A 302 4.01 13.94 11.55
C SER A 302 3.19 15.23 11.59
N VAL A 303 1.87 15.07 11.43
CA VAL A 303 0.90 16.17 11.53
C VAL A 303 0.30 16.10 12.92
N THR A 304 0.75 17.01 13.80
CA THR A 304 0.37 17.07 15.21
C THR A 304 -0.62 18.18 15.52
N VAL A 305 -0.97 18.97 14.51
CA VAL A 305 -1.96 20.06 14.57
C VAL A 305 -3.02 19.85 13.50
N GLU A 306 -4.21 20.35 13.76
CA GLU A 306 -5.32 20.41 12.79
C GLU A 306 -5.19 21.63 11.88
#